data_f584a1ac092a0d8cf8ead2d1f6bb78d2
#
_entry.id   f584a1ac092a0d8cf8ead2d1f6bb78d2
#
_cell.length_a   1.000
_cell.length_b   1.000
_cell.length_c   1.000
_cell.angle_alpha   90.00
_cell.angle_beta   90.00
_cell.angle_gamma   90.00
#
_symmetry.space_group_name_H-M   'P 1'
#
loop_
_entity.id
_entity.type
_entity.pdbx_description
1 polymer ?
#
loop_
_entity_poly.entity_id
_entity_poly.type
_entity_poly.pdbx_seq_one_letter_code
_entity_poly.pdbx_strand_id
1 'polypeptide(L)'
;MATLDYRALLLLLVVALAVTHTGAGSHSLRYFHTALSRPGPGEPQYISVGYVDDKQFQRCDSNEEIPRMEPRAPWMEREGPEYWEELKHKVKNIAQEARAILRTLLRYYNQSEDGSHILQWMVGCDVGSDMHLLGAYYQFAYDGRDYITLNEDLRSWTAGDMVAQISRRKLESDGAAEYFRAYVEGECLELLHRFLQNGKETLQRADPPKAHVAYHPGSEGDITLRCWALGFYPAEISLTWQRDGEDWTQDMELVETRPSGDGTFQKWAAVVVPSGEEQRYTCHVHHEGLTEPLTLRWERSSQSSILIIIIIAGLVLLGTVVTTAVVCKKRSSGERS
;
A
#
# COMPACT_ATOMS: atom_id res chain seq x y z
N MET A 1 -38.67 13.18 33.57
CA MET A 1 -38.50 13.14 32.11
C MET A 1 -37.45 14.20 31.75
N ALA A 2 -36.25 13.77 31.46
CA ALA A 2 -35.18 14.70 31.10
C ALA A 2 -35.37 15.09 29.62
N THR A 3 -35.60 16.36 29.37
CA THR A 3 -35.59 16.93 28.02
C THR A 3 -34.19 16.87 27.47
N LEU A 4 -33.94 15.93 26.54
CA LEU A 4 -32.66 15.93 25.79
C LEU A 4 -32.52 17.29 25.11
N ASP A 5 -31.39 17.96 25.39
CA ASP A 5 -31.09 19.27 24.81
C ASP A 5 -30.91 19.08 23.29
N TYR A 6 -31.76 19.71 22.51
CA TYR A 6 -31.76 19.71 21.05
C TYR A 6 -30.39 20.06 20.46
N ARG A 7 -29.59 20.88 21.19
CA ARG A 7 -28.21 21.22 20.81
C ARG A 7 -27.28 20.02 20.94
N ALA A 8 -27.47 19.18 21.95
CA ALA A 8 -26.69 17.93 22.10
C ALA A 8 -27.04 16.93 20.99
N LEU A 9 -28.33 16.84 20.61
CA LEU A 9 -28.79 16.00 19.50
C LEU A 9 -28.23 16.47 18.15
N LEU A 10 -28.19 17.79 17.91
CA LEU A 10 -27.59 18.39 16.71
C LEU A 10 -26.08 18.17 16.66
N LEU A 11 -25.35 18.29 17.79
CA LEU A 11 -23.94 18.01 17.88
C LEU A 11 -23.64 16.52 17.62
N LEU A 12 -24.43 15.62 18.18
CA LEU A 12 -24.30 14.18 17.91
C LEU A 12 -24.61 13.83 16.44
N LEU A 13 -25.58 14.49 15.82
CA LEU A 13 -25.89 14.31 14.39
C LEU A 13 -24.76 14.86 13.49
N VAL A 14 -24.18 16.01 13.83
CA VAL A 14 -23.03 16.60 13.10
C VAL A 14 -21.79 15.73 13.27
N VAL A 15 -21.52 15.22 14.47
CA VAL A 15 -20.41 14.29 14.72
C VAL A 15 -20.64 12.95 14.01
N ALA A 16 -21.86 12.41 14.03
CA ALA A 16 -22.20 11.19 13.29
C ALA A 16 -22.07 11.38 11.77
N LEU A 17 -22.50 12.52 11.23
CA LEU A 17 -22.31 12.87 9.82
C LEU A 17 -20.84 13.11 9.46
N ALA A 18 -20.03 13.70 10.36
CA ALA A 18 -18.62 13.85 10.16
C ALA A 18 -17.85 12.51 10.20
N VAL A 19 -18.27 11.58 11.09
CA VAL A 19 -17.66 10.24 11.19
C VAL A 19 -18.06 9.34 10.02
N THR A 20 -19.24 9.53 9.42
CA THR A 20 -19.67 8.78 8.23
C THR A 20 -19.03 9.28 6.92
N HIS A 21 -18.33 10.43 6.94
CA HIS A 21 -17.64 10.97 5.77
C HIS A 21 -16.15 10.61 5.69
N THR A 22 -15.61 9.88 6.65
CA THR A 22 -14.19 9.51 6.67
C THR A 22 -13.84 8.15 6.04
N GLY A 23 -14.72 7.56 5.23
CA GLY A 23 -14.49 6.22 4.67
C GLY A 23 -14.90 6.00 3.22
N ALA A 24 -15.47 6.96 2.53
CA ALA A 24 -15.88 6.73 1.14
C ALA A 24 -15.15 7.70 0.20
N GLY A 25 -14.03 7.22 -0.37
CA GLY A 25 -13.73 7.59 -1.73
C GLY A 25 -12.98 8.90 -1.95
N SER A 26 -11.81 9.11 -1.36
CA SER A 26 -10.81 9.97 -2.01
C SER A 26 -10.11 9.15 -3.10
N HIS A 27 -9.83 9.78 -4.25
CA HIS A 27 -9.12 9.17 -5.35
C HIS A 27 -7.90 10.00 -5.75
N SER A 28 -6.92 9.35 -6.34
CA SER A 28 -5.67 10.00 -6.74
C SER A 28 -5.26 9.61 -8.17
N LEU A 29 -4.68 10.57 -8.88
CA LEU A 29 -3.95 10.32 -10.12
C LEU A 29 -2.51 10.77 -9.91
N ARG A 30 -1.55 9.86 -10.05
CA ARG A 30 -0.13 10.14 -9.86
C ARG A 30 0.71 9.59 -10.98
N TYR A 31 1.68 10.39 -11.42
CA TYR A 31 2.73 9.97 -12.34
C TYR A 31 4.08 10.09 -11.64
N PHE A 32 4.83 9.01 -11.67
CA PHE A 32 6.21 8.95 -11.18
C PHE A 32 7.15 8.86 -12.36
N HIS A 33 8.12 9.74 -12.39
CA HIS A 33 9.07 9.87 -13.49
C HIS A 33 10.49 9.68 -12.99
N THR A 34 11.31 9.06 -13.82
CA THR A 34 12.74 8.87 -13.57
C THR A 34 13.51 9.11 -14.85
N ALA A 35 14.53 9.94 -14.78
CA ALA A 35 15.44 10.19 -15.89
C ALA A 35 16.88 9.96 -15.46
N LEU A 36 17.66 9.28 -16.29
CA LEU A 36 19.07 8.95 -16.07
C LEU A 36 19.96 9.77 -17.03
N SER A 37 21.05 10.34 -16.51
CA SER A 37 22.02 11.04 -17.35
C SER A 37 22.84 10.08 -18.22
N ARG A 38 23.13 8.88 -17.70
CA ARG A 38 23.87 7.81 -18.38
C ARG A 38 23.23 6.45 -18.07
N PRO A 39 22.24 6.02 -18.84
CA PRO A 39 21.67 4.68 -18.68
C PRO A 39 22.67 3.61 -19.07
N GLY A 40 22.60 2.44 -18.44
CA GLY A 40 23.35 1.26 -18.82
C GLY A 40 22.92 0.73 -20.21
N PRO A 41 23.69 -0.19 -20.80
CA PRO A 41 23.33 -0.80 -22.08
C PRO A 41 21.95 -1.46 -22.01
N GLY A 42 21.02 -1.00 -22.86
CA GLY A 42 19.66 -1.50 -22.92
C GLY A 42 18.70 -0.93 -21.86
N GLU A 43 19.17 -0.06 -20.96
CA GLU A 43 18.32 0.63 -19.99
C GLU A 43 17.66 1.86 -20.62
N PRO A 44 16.37 2.14 -20.33
CA PRO A 44 15.72 3.35 -20.79
C PRO A 44 16.30 4.58 -20.09
N GLN A 45 16.49 5.65 -20.85
CA GLN A 45 16.96 6.94 -20.32
C GLN A 45 15.86 7.65 -19.51
N TYR A 46 14.63 7.39 -19.84
CA TYR A 46 13.46 7.97 -19.18
C TYR A 46 12.38 6.91 -18.99
N ILE A 47 11.80 6.88 -17.79
CA ILE A 47 10.68 6.02 -17.41
C ILE A 47 9.62 6.87 -16.74
N SER A 48 8.35 6.61 -17.08
CA SER A 48 7.19 7.15 -16.39
C SER A 48 6.22 6.03 -16.06
N VAL A 49 5.68 6.03 -14.85
CA VAL A 49 4.61 5.11 -14.43
C VAL A 49 3.44 5.91 -13.89
N GLY A 50 2.24 5.59 -14.34
CA GLY A 50 0.99 6.22 -13.91
C GLY A 50 0.18 5.31 -13.01
N TYR A 51 -0.38 5.89 -11.95
CA TYR A 51 -1.25 5.23 -10.97
C TYR A 51 -2.56 5.97 -10.83
N VAL A 52 -3.66 5.24 -10.78
CA VAL A 52 -4.92 5.69 -10.20
C VAL A 52 -5.07 4.96 -8.88
N ASP A 53 -5.16 5.71 -7.79
CA ASP A 53 -5.09 5.16 -6.43
C ASP A 53 -3.85 4.25 -6.29
N ASP A 54 -4.03 3.02 -5.88
CA ASP A 54 -2.94 2.04 -5.72
C ASP A 54 -2.73 1.15 -6.97
N LYS A 55 -3.40 1.43 -8.10
CA LYS A 55 -3.31 0.61 -9.32
C LYS A 55 -2.48 1.29 -10.39
N GLN A 56 -1.38 0.65 -10.77
CA GLN A 56 -0.64 1.06 -11.95
C GLN A 56 -1.49 0.85 -13.20
N PHE A 57 -1.67 1.91 -14.01
CA PHE A 57 -2.47 1.82 -15.22
C PHE A 57 -1.64 1.95 -16.51
N GLN A 58 -0.49 2.61 -16.45
CA GLN A 58 0.41 2.72 -17.60
C GLN A 58 1.88 2.72 -17.18
N ARG A 59 2.73 2.32 -18.12
CA ARG A 59 4.18 2.50 -18.10
C ARG A 59 4.62 3.04 -19.43
N CYS A 60 5.48 4.04 -19.38
CA CYS A 60 6.13 4.61 -20.56
C CYS A 60 7.63 4.57 -20.35
N ASP A 61 8.39 4.14 -21.34
CA ASP A 61 9.84 4.28 -21.35
C ASP A 61 10.33 4.84 -22.68
N SER A 62 11.45 5.51 -22.68
CA SER A 62 12.02 6.16 -23.84
C SER A 62 13.55 6.02 -23.86
N ASN A 63 14.05 5.38 -24.91
CA ASN A 63 15.45 5.40 -25.34
C ASN A 63 15.53 6.27 -26.57
N GLU A 64 15.85 7.56 -26.39
CA GLU A 64 16.16 8.57 -27.41
C GLU A 64 15.13 8.88 -28.51
N GLU A 65 14.56 7.90 -29.28
CA GLU A 65 13.77 8.23 -30.46
C GLU A 65 12.29 7.85 -30.40
N ILE A 66 11.93 6.69 -29.87
CA ILE A 66 10.54 6.19 -29.88
C ILE A 66 10.13 5.78 -28.48
N PRO A 67 9.23 6.54 -27.83
CA PRO A 67 8.65 6.11 -26.57
C PRO A 67 7.87 4.81 -26.70
N ARG A 68 8.09 3.88 -25.78
CA ARG A 68 7.31 2.66 -25.65
C ARG A 68 6.22 2.87 -24.61
N MET A 69 4.98 2.62 -25.00
CA MET A 69 3.79 2.74 -24.16
C MET A 69 3.25 1.36 -23.83
N GLU A 70 3.00 1.11 -22.55
CA GLU A 70 2.44 -0.15 -22.08
C GLU A 70 1.22 0.12 -21.20
N PRO A 71 0.01 -0.28 -21.64
CA PRO A 71 -1.12 -0.36 -20.72
C PRO A 71 -0.82 -1.40 -19.62
N ARG A 72 -1.16 -1.07 -18.39
CA ARG A 72 -0.93 -1.93 -17.20
C ARG A 72 -2.22 -2.28 -16.48
N ALA A 73 -3.34 -1.73 -16.93
CA ALA A 73 -4.65 -2.01 -16.40
C ALA A 73 -5.65 -2.33 -17.51
N PRO A 74 -6.59 -3.27 -17.30
CA PRO A 74 -7.53 -3.69 -18.34
C PRO A 74 -8.40 -2.57 -18.89
N TRP A 75 -8.75 -1.57 -18.07
CA TRP A 75 -9.58 -0.45 -18.51
C TRP A 75 -8.87 0.47 -19.50
N MET A 76 -7.55 0.42 -19.59
CA MET A 76 -6.78 1.21 -20.54
C MET A 76 -6.98 0.74 -22.01
N GLU A 77 -7.53 -0.45 -22.22
CA GLU A 77 -7.93 -0.94 -23.54
C GLU A 77 -9.13 -0.14 -24.11
N ARG A 78 -9.87 0.58 -23.25
CA ARG A 78 -10.97 1.47 -23.66
C ARG A 78 -10.49 2.81 -24.19
N GLU A 79 -9.23 3.15 -23.93
CA GLU A 79 -8.62 4.37 -24.48
C GLU A 79 -8.34 4.18 -25.97
N GLY A 80 -8.83 5.12 -26.79
CA GLY A 80 -8.68 5.08 -28.23
C GLY A 80 -7.23 5.36 -28.69
N PRO A 81 -6.93 5.13 -29.98
CA PRO A 81 -5.60 5.36 -30.53
C PRO A 81 -5.14 6.83 -30.41
N GLU A 82 -6.07 7.77 -30.38
CA GLU A 82 -5.78 9.20 -30.21
C GLU A 82 -5.12 9.49 -28.87
N TYR A 83 -5.60 8.87 -27.78
CA TYR A 83 -4.98 8.98 -26.46
C TYR A 83 -3.51 8.53 -26.49
N TRP A 84 -3.23 7.39 -27.10
CA TRP A 84 -1.89 6.81 -27.14
C TRP A 84 -0.92 7.63 -28.01
N GLU A 85 -1.39 8.18 -29.13
CA GLU A 85 -0.56 9.06 -29.95
C GLU A 85 -0.27 10.40 -29.25
N GLU A 86 -1.25 10.99 -28.59
CA GLU A 86 -1.03 12.21 -27.79
C GLU A 86 -0.05 11.95 -26.63
N LEU A 87 -0.25 10.84 -25.90
CA LEU A 87 0.64 10.44 -24.82
C LEU A 87 2.08 10.24 -25.31
N LYS A 88 2.28 9.63 -26.46
CA LYS A 88 3.59 9.43 -27.09
C LYS A 88 4.30 10.75 -27.36
N HIS A 89 3.57 11.75 -27.86
CA HIS A 89 4.12 13.09 -28.05
C HIS A 89 4.49 13.76 -26.72
N LYS A 90 3.61 13.68 -25.71
CA LYS A 90 3.87 14.21 -24.37
C LYS A 90 5.12 13.57 -23.76
N VAL A 91 5.22 12.24 -23.77
CA VAL A 91 6.36 11.50 -23.21
C VAL A 91 7.68 11.86 -23.90
N LYS A 92 7.66 12.01 -25.24
CA LYS A 92 8.85 12.43 -25.98
C LYS A 92 9.33 13.82 -25.53
N ASN A 93 8.44 14.77 -25.38
CA ASN A 93 8.76 16.13 -24.96
C ASN A 93 9.30 16.13 -23.51
N ILE A 94 8.62 15.45 -22.60
CA ILE A 94 9.04 15.34 -21.19
C ILE A 94 10.41 14.68 -21.08
N ALA A 95 10.70 13.63 -21.84
CA ALA A 95 11.99 12.98 -21.82
C ALA A 95 13.12 13.91 -22.33
N GLN A 96 12.83 14.76 -23.32
CA GLN A 96 13.78 15.77 -23.81
C GLN A 96 14.04 16.87 -22.79
N GLU A 97 12.98 17.35 -22.12
CA GLU A 97 13.08 18.33 -21.05
C GLU A 97 13.88 17.78 -19.86
N ALA A 98 13.60 16.54 -19.44
CA ALA A 98 14.35 15.90 -18.35
C ALA A 98 15.86 15.80 -18.64
N ARG A 99 16.24 15.50 -19.89
CA ARG A 99 17.64 15.53 -20.32
C ARG A 99 18.27 16.93 -20.22
N ALA A 100 17.52 17.95 -20.59
CA ALA A 100 17.97 19.33 -20.50
C ALA A 100 18.13 19.77 -19.02
N ILE A 101 17.20 19.37 -18.16
CA ILE A 101 17.27 19.61 -16.72
C ILE A 101 18.50 18.90 -16.13
N LEU A 102 18.71 17.61 -16.42
CA LEU A 102 19.88 16.86 -15.93
C LEU A 102 21.21 17.56 -16.32
N ARG A 103 21.38 17.99 -17.57
CA ARG A 103 22.57 18.74 -18.00
C ARG A 103 22.72 20.07 -17.25
N THR A 104 21.62 20.72 -16.91
CA THR A 104 21.65 21.96 -16.13
C THR A 104 22.07 21.69 -14.69
N LEU A 105 21.54 20.62 -14.07
CA LEU A 105 21.90 20.21 -12.71
C LEU A 105 23.37 19.80 -12.59
N LEU A 106 23.91 19.04 -13.55
CA LEU A 106 25.34 18.73 -13.59
C LEU A 106 26.20 20.01 -13.50
N ARG A 107 25.84 21.05 -14.25
CA ARG A 107 26.56 22.33 -14.20
C ARG A 107 26.36 23.05 -12.86
N TYR A 108 25.17 23.05 -12.32
CA TYR A 108 24.87 23.74 -11.05
C TYR A 108 25.61 23.10 -9.88
N TYR A 109 25.76 21.78 -9.87
CA TYR A 109 26.49 21.04 -8.84
C TYR A 109 27.97 20.84 -9.15
N ASN A 110 28.48 21.41 -10.27
CA ASN A 110 29.86 21.25 -10.74
C ASN A 110 30.29 19.78 -10.83
N GLN A 111 29.39 18.92 -11.34
CA GLN A 111 29.58 17.49 -11.50
C GLN A 111 30.11 17.15 -12.90
N SER A 112 30.86 16.04 -13.03
CA SER A 112 31.39 15.54 -14.31
C SER A 112 30.24 14.95 -15.16
N GLU A 113 30.33 15.18 -16.48
CA GLU A 113 29.45 14.51 -17.46
C GLU A 113 29.67 12.99 -17.53
N ASP A 114 30.78 12.48 -16.98
CA ASP A 114 31.09 11.05 -16.89
C ASP A 114 30.35 10.35 -15.74
N GLY A 115 29.77 11.10 -14.80
CA GLY A 115 28.98 10.57 -13.70
C GLY A 115 27.59 10.10 -14.15
N SER A 116 27.07 9.07 -13.48
CA SER A 116 25.65 8.67 -13.62
C SER A 116 24.84 9.37 -12.55
N HIS A 117 23.84 10.14 -12.99
CA HIS A 117 22.96 10.94 -12.13
C HIS A 117 21.50 10.66 -12.44
N ILE A 118 20.66 10.80 -11.44
CA ILE A 118 19.24 10.50 -11.53
C ILE A 118 18.39 11.73 -11.16
N LEU A 119 17.42 12.04 -12.01
CA LEU A 119 16.36 13.00 -11.73
C LEU A 119 15.05 12.23 -11.58
N GLN A 120 14.38 12.40 -10.46
CA GLN A 120 13.07 11.82 -10.19
C GLN A 120 12.06 12.93 -9.91
N TRP A 121 10.82 12.72 -10.32
CA TRP A 121 9.75 13.62 -9.89
C TRP A 121 8.41 12.91 -9.88
N MET A 122 7.51 13.45 -9.09
CA MET A 122 6.13 13.03 -8.99
C MET A 122 5.21 14.20 -9.27
N VAL A 123 4.18 13.96 -10.05
CA VAL A 123 3.12 14.91 -10.37
C VAL A 123 1.77 14.22 -10.21
N GLY A 124 0.79 14.92 -9.64
CA GLY A 124 -0.53 14.34 -9.45
C GLY A 124 -1.51 15.22 -8.71
N CYS A 125 -2.72 14.70 -8.57
CA CYS A 125 -3.82 15.32 -7.84
C CYS A 125 -4.60 14.28 -7.03
N ASP A 126 -5.12 14.71 -5.88
CA ASP A 126 -6.05 13.96 -5.04
C ASP A 126 -7.40 14.67 -5.03
N VAL A 127 -8.48 13.90 -5.10
CA VAL A 127 -9.85 14.41 -5.09
C VAL A 127 -10.69 13.70 -4.03
N GLY A 128 -11.69 14.39 -3.54
CA GLY A 128 -12.75 13.80 -2.72
C GLY A 128 -13.74 12.98 -3.54
N SER A 129 -14.67 12.33 -2.86
CA SER A 129 -15.77 11.57 -3.48
C SER A 129 -16.67 12.43 -4.38
N ASP A 130 -16.68 13.72 -4.17
CA ASP A 130 -17.39 14.73 -4.96
C ASP A 130 -16.54 15.31 -6.11
N MET A 131 -15.37 14.75 -6.36
CA MET A 131 -14.38 15.19 -7.36
C MET A 131 -13.78 16.57 -7.13
N HIS A 132 -13.94 17.16 -5.92
CA HIS A 132 -13.24 18.38 -5.56
C HIS A 132 -11.77 18.09 -5.28
N LEU A 133 -10.89 18.99 -5.71
CA LEU A 133 -9.44 18.91 -5.47
C LEU A 133 -9.15 19.00 -3.97
N LEU A 134 -8.51 17.97 -3.43
CA LEU A 134 -8.04 17.90 -2.04
C LEU A 134 -6.56 18.27 -1.92
N GLY A 135 -5.76 17.90 -2.91
CA GLY A 135 -4.33 18.13 -2.93
C GLY A 135 -3.75 17.98 -4.33
N ALA A 136 -2.58 18.56 -4.53
CA ALA A 136 -1.82 18.41 -5.75
C ALA A 136 -0.33 18.39 -5.45
N TYR A 137 0.44 17.67 -6.24
CA TYR A 137 1.83 17.35 -5.99
C TYR A 137 2.69 17.63 -7.21
N TYR A 138 3.77 18.37 -7.03
CA TYR A 138 4.81 18.55 -8.02
C TYR A 138 6.16 18.65 -7.31
N GLN A 139 6.84 17.53 -7.21
CA GLN A 139 8.01 17.33 -6.36
C GLN A 139 9.14 16.72 -7.17
N PHE A 140 10.34 17.24 -7.01
CA PHE A 140 11.55 16.78 -7.69
C PHE A 140 12.60 16.35 -6.68
N ALA A 141 13.31 15.27 -7.01
CA ALA A 141 14.49 14.79 -6.31
C ALA A 141 15.66 14.63 -7.30
N TYR A 142 16.85 14.95 -6.85
CA TYR A 142 18.09 14.77 -7.60
C TYR A 142 19.07 13.91 -6.80
N ASP A 143 19.57 12.84 -7.41
CA ASP A 143 20.44 11.84 -6.76
C ASP A 143 19.86 11.33 -5.43
N GLY A 144 18.53 11.10 -5.37
CA GLY A 144 17.82 10.60 -4.21
C GLY A 144 17.61 11.60 -3.07
N ARG A 145 17.86 12.90 -3.31
CA ARG A 145 17.62 13.97 -2.33
C ARG A 145 16.56 14.93 -2.84
N ASP A 146 15.74 15.44 -1.95
CA ASP A 146 14.76 16.46 -2.28
C ASP A 146 15.45 17.67 -2.93
N TYR A 147 14.97 18.03 -4.11
CA TYR A 147 15.52 19.14 -4.88
C TYR A 147 14.63 20.38 -4.85
N ILE A 148 13.40 20.26 -5.34
CA ILE A 148 12.43 21.33 -5.32
C ILE A 148 11.00 20.79 -5.27
N THR A 149 10.15 21.43 -4.48
CA THR A 149 8.75 21.00 -4.27
C THR A 149 7.83 22.20 -4.37
N LEU A 150 6.73 22.08 -5.12
CA LEU A 150 5.61 23.01 -5.07
C LEU A 150 4.87 22.80 -3.74
N ASN A 151 4.65 23.88 -3.00
CA ASN A 151 3.97 23.83 -1.71
C ASN A 151 2.45 23.61 -1.89
N GLU A 152 1.78 23.24 -0.81
CA GLU A 152 0.32 22.98 -0.79
C GLU A 152 -0.52 24.18 -1.22
N ASP A 153 0.01 25.41 -1.10
CA ASP A 153 -0.64 26.63 -1.58
C ASP A 153 -0.72 26.73 -3.11
N LEU A 154 -0.05 25.85 -3.83
CA LEU A 154 0.08 25.79 -5.30
C LEU A 154 0.59 27.12 -5.90
N ARG A 155 1.39 27.86 -5.15
CA ARG A 155 1.92 29.20 -5.53
C ARG A 155 3.40 29.36 -5.25
N SER A 156 3.89 28.75 -4.20
CA SER A 156 5.25 28.91 -3.72
C SER A 156 6.05 27.61 -3.80
N TRP A 157 7.37 27.71 -3.86
CA TRP A 157 8.29 26.61 -4.00
C TRP A 157 9.23 26.48 -2.80
N THR A 158 9.47 25.26 -2.35
CA THR A 158 10.49 24.94 -1.36
C THR A 158 11.69 24.31 -2.07
N ALA A 159 12.88 24.88 -1.87
CA ALA A 159 14.14 24.35 -2.38
C ALA A 159 14.83 23.49 -1.32
N GLY A 160 15.30 22.30 -1.71
CA GLY A 160 15.95 21.34 -0.81
C GLY A 160 17.35 21.77 -0.36
N ASP A 161 18.06 22.55 -1.19
CA ASP A 161 19.40 23.04 -0.87
C ASP A 161 19.67 24.43 -1.48
N MET A 162 20.93 24.91 -1.30
CA MET A 162 21.36 26.23 -1.81
C MET A 162 21.40 26.26 -3.35
N VAL A 163 21.67 25.16 -4.02
CA VAL A 163 21.71 25.08 -5.47
C VAL A 163 20.30 25.11 -6.04
N ALA A 164 19.37 24.41 -5.43
CA ALA A 164 17.95 24.42 -5.80
C ALA A 164 17.31 25.82 -5.69
N GLN A 165 17.88 26.75 -4.88
CA GLN A 165 17.43 28.14 -4.84
C GLN A 165 17.53 28.86 -6.20
N ILE A 166 18.47 28.44 -7.05
CA ILE A 166 18.60 28.99 -8.41
C ILE A 166 17.39 28.60 -9.24
N SER A 167 17.01 27.30 -9.20
CA SER A 167 15.81 26.79 -9.89
C SER A 167 14.54 27.39 -9.32
N ARG A 168 14.43 27.55 -7.99
CA ARG A 168 13.29 28.20 -7.36
C ARG A 168 13.02 29.59 -7.93
N ARG A 169 14.04 30.45 -7.97
CA ARG A 169 13.91 31.80 -8.53
C ARG A 169 13.46 31.80 -9.97
N LYS A 170 13.97 30.84 -10.76
CA LYS A 170 13.57 30.69 -12.16
C LYS A 170 12.09 30.27 -12.27
N LEU A 171 11.66 29.24 -11.55
CA LEU A 171 10.26 28.77 -11.56
C LEU A 171 9.28 29.85 -11.10
N GLU A 172 9.67 30.65 -10.08
CA GLU A 172 8.90 31.80 -9.61
C GLU A 172 8.80 32.89 -10.71
N SER A 173 9.90 33.21 -11.39
CA SER A 173 9.90 34.21 -12.47
C SER A 173 9.13 33.78 -13.71
N ASP A 174 9.11 32.50 -14.00
CA ASP A 174 8.47 31.92 -15.19
C ASP A 174 6.97 31.62 -14.96
N GLY A 175 6.45 31.84 -13.75
CA GLY A 175 5.05 31.56 -13.41
C GLY A 175 4.69 30.07 -13.44
N ALA A 176 5.65 29.19 -13.16
CA ALA A 176 5.47 27.74 -13.29
C ALA A 176 4.36 27.20 -12.37
N ALA A 177 4.13 27.83 -11.21
CA ALA A 177 3.07 27.41 -10.30
C ALA A 177 1.67 27.61 -10.88
N GLU A 178 1.42 28.74 -11.58
CA GLU A 178 0.13 29.01 -12.25
C GLU A 178 -0.14 28.01 -13.36
N TYR A 179 0.89 27.66 -14.13
CA TYR A 179 0.77 26.67 -15.19
C TYR A 179 0.41 25.28 -14.62
N PHE A 180 1.08 24.89 -13.54
CA PHE A 180 0.79 23.62 -12.87
C PHE A 180 -0.60 23.61 -12.23
N ARG A 181 -1.02 24.73 -11.61
CA ARG A 181 -2.37 24.85 -11.07
C ARG A 181 -3.44 24.67 -12.14
N ALA A 182 -3.28 25.28 -13.31
CA ALA A 182 -4.19 25.08 -14.43
C ALA A 182 -4.26 23.63 -14.90
N TYR A 183 -3.13 22.92 -14.87
CA TYR A 183 -3.09 21.47 -15.17
C TYR A 183 -3.91 20.66 -14.15
N VAL A 184 -3.75 20.90 -12.84
CA VAL A 184 -4.46 20.09 -11.84
C VAL A 184 -5.94 20.42 -11.76
N GLU A 185 -6.33 21.67 -11.96
CA GLU A 185 -7.72 22.12 -11.99
C GLU A 185 -8.48 21.70 -13.27
N GLY A 186 -7.75 21.32 -14.33
CA GLY A 186 -8.29 20.87 -15.62
C GLY A 186 -7.95 19.42 -15.94
N GLU A 187 -6.86 19.20 -16.65
CA GLU A 187 -6.49 17.91 -17.24
C GLU A 187 -6.38 16.78 -16.21
N CYS A 188 -5.81 17.03 -15.00
CA CYS A 188 -5.66 16.01 -13.97
C CYS A 188 -7.02 15.49 -13.51
N LEU A 189 -7.97 16.39 -13.23
CA LEU A 189 -9.32 16.04 -12.81
C LEU A 189 -10.10 15.30 -13.91
N GLU A 190 -10.00 15.78 -15.14
CA GLU A 190 -10.68 15.16 -16.29
C GLU A 190 -10.18 13.74 -16.54
N LEU A 191 -8.85 13.52 -16.51
CA LEU A 191 -8.24 12.21 -16.67
C LEU A 191 -8.65 11.28 -15.54
N LEU A 192 -8.54 11.73 -14.28
CA LEU A 192 -8.91 10.93 -13.12
C LEU A 192 -10.37 10.51 -13.18
N HIS A 193 -11.29 11.43 -13.47
CA HIS A 193 -12.71 11.12 -13.64
C HIS A 193 -12.95 10.05 -14.71
N ARG A 194 -12.32 10.21 -15.87
CA ARG A 194 -12.42 9.26 -16.99
C ARG A 194 -11.90 7.87 -16.62
N PHE A 195 -10.75 7.80 -15.94
CA PHE A 195 -10.17 6.52 -15.52
C PHE A 195 -10.99 5.83 -14.44
N LEU A 196 -11.55 6.58 -13.48
CA LEU A 196 -12.47 6.04 -12.48
C LEU A 196 -13.73 5.45 -13.11
N GLN A 197 -14.28 6.09 -14.16
CA GLN A 197 -15.42 5.54 -14.89
C GLN A 197 -15.04 4.29 -15.67
N ASN A 198 -13.93 4.33 -16.42
CA ASN A 198 -13.47 3.22 -17.25
C ASN A 198 -13.01 2.02 -16.41
N GLY A 199 -12.42 2.27 -15.24
CA GLY A 199 -11.86 1.28 -14.34
C GLY A 199 -12.76 0.89 -13.18
N LYS A 200 -14.04 1.31 -13.17
CA LYS A 200 -14.95 1.17 -12.03
C LYS A 200 -14.93 -0.21 -11.38
N GLU A 201 -15.01 -1.28 -12.18
CA GLU A 201 -15.05 -2.67 -11.70
C GLU A 201 -13.74 -3.10 -10.98
N THR A 202 -12.63 -2.44 -11.29
CA THR A 202 -11.33 -2.75 -10.70
C THR A 202 -10.95 -1.80 -9.57
N LEU A 203 -11.22 -0.50 -9.76
CA LEU A 203 -10.79 0.57 -8.86
C LEU A 203 -11.71 0.73 -7.64
N GLN A 204 -13.00 0.38 -7.77
CA GLN A 204 -13.98 0.43 -6.69
C GLN A 204 -14.22 -0.95 -6.04
N ARG A 205 -13.34 -1.92 -6.34
CA ARG A 205 -13.33 -3.24 -5.68
C ARG A 205 -12.65 -3.11 -4.32
N ALA A 206 -13.25 -3.72 -3.30
CA ALA A 206 -12.61 -3.89 -2.01
C ALA A 206 -12.39 -5.39 -1.74
N ASP A 207 -11.13 -5.82 -1.70
CA ASP A 207 -10.77 -7.20 -1.35
C ASP A 207 -10.45 -7.24 0.15
N PRO A 208 -11.18 -7.96 0.99
CA PRO A 208 -10.93 -8.00 2.42
C PRO A 208 -9.62 -8.75 2.74
N PRO A 209 -8.90 -8.37 3.81
CA PRO A 209 -7.71 -9.06 4.25
C PRO A 209 -8.02 -10.47 4.77
N LYS A 210 -7.13 -11.42 4.46
CA LYS A 210 -7.02 -12.68 5.18
C LYS A 210 -6.04 -12.45 6.33
N ALA A 211 -6.54 -12.55 7.56
CA ALA A 211 -5.75 -12.22 8.73
C ALA A 211 -5.57 -13.42 9.66
N HIS A 212 -4.41 -13.49 10.34
CA HIS A 212 -4.11 -14.50 11.35
C HIS A 212 -3.03 -14.00 12.30
N VAL A 213 -2.98 -14.59 13.51
CA VAL A 213 -1.94 -14.33 14.49
C VAL A 213 -0.95 -15.48 14.50
N ALA A 214 0.31 -15.16 14.22
CA ALA A 214 1.44 -16.10 14.31
C ALA A 214 2.13 -15.96 15.67
N TYR A 215 2.64 -17.08 16.20
CA TYR A 215 3.37 -17.19 17.45
C TYR A 215 4.83 -17.52 17.18
N HIS A 216 5.73 -16.75 17.77
CA HIS A 216 7.17 -16.99 17.68
C HIS A 216 7.77 -17.01 19.09
N PRO A 217 8.38 -18.12 19.52
CA PRO A 217 9.08 -18.15 20.80
C PRO A 217 10.29 -17.20 20.75
N GLY A 218 10.43 -16.38 21.78
CA GLY A 218 11.58 -15.51 21.98
C GLY A 218 12.60 -16.10 22.94
N SER A 219 13.56 -15.29 23.36
CA SER A 219 14.51 -15.60 24.41
C SER A 219 13.94 -15.17 25.77
N GLU A 220 14.42 -15.80 26.88
CA GLU A 220 14.16 -15.38 28.25
C GLU A 220 12.69 -15.46 28.75
N GLY A 221 11.86 -16.29 28.08
CA GLY A 221 10.45 -16.46 28.47
C GLY A 221 9.48 -15.49 27.84
N ASP A 222 9.92 -14.69 26.87
CA ASP A 222 9.07 -13.85 26.08
C ASP A 222 8.65 -14.55 24.77
N ILE A 223 7.56 -14.08 24.20
CA ILE A 223 7.07 -14.53 22.88
C ILE A 223 6.71 -13.32 22.03
N THR A 224 6.81 -13.47 20.71
CA THR A 224 6.31 -12.48 19.77
C THR A 224 5.01 -12.98 19.16
N LEU A 225 3.94 -12.20 19.30
CA LEU A 225 2.69 -12.37 18.56
C LEU A 225 2.73 -11.46 17.36
N ARG A 226 2.54 -12.01 16.16
CA ARG A 226 2.50 -11.23 14.91
C ARG A 226 1.16 -11.39 14.21
N CYS A 227 0.45 -10.29 14.08
CA CYS A 227 -0.82 -10.21 13.36
C CYS A 227 -0.53 -9.89 11.89
N TRP A 228 -0.91 -10.77 11.01
CA TRP A 228 -0.78 -10.62 9.57
C TRP A 228 -2.11 -10.27 8.94
N ALA A 229 -2.07 -9.35 7.98
CA ALA A 229 -3.14 -9.07 7.04
C ALA A 229 -2.58 -9.24 5.62
N LEU A 230 -3.19 -10.09 4.80
CA LEU A 230 -2.69 -10.51 3.50
C LEU A 230 -3.78 -10.44 2.43
N GLY A 231 -3.40 -10.05 1.20
CA GLY A 231 -4.25 -10.13 0.02
C GLY A 231 -5.40 -9.12 0.01
N PHE A 232 -5.24 -7.97 0.64
CA PHE A 232 -6.26 -6.92 0.68
C PHE A 232 -6.04 -5.85 -0.39
N TYR A 233 -7.10 -5.18 -0.77
CA TYR A 233 -7.13 -4.00 -1.63
C TYR A 233 -8.35 -3.14 -1.26
N PRO A 234 -8.20 -1.79 -1.19
CA PRO A 234 -7.00 -0.99 -1.40
C PRO A 234 -5.96 -1.10 -0.28
N ALA A 235 -4.86 -0.33 -0.37
CA ALA A 235 -3.74 -0.39 0.55
C ALA A 235 -4.04 0.13 1.96
N GLU A 236 -5.06 0.98 2.11
CA GLU A 236 -5.46 1.55 3.41
C GLU A 236 -5.97 0.45 4.33
N ILE A 237 -5.34 0.32 5.48
CA ILE A 237 -5.69 -0.68 6.51
C ILE A 237 -5.17 -0.23 7.86
N SER A 238 -5.87 -0.58 8.93
CA SER A 238 -5.44 -0.38 10.30
C SER A 238 -5.26 -1.71 11.01
N LEU A 239 -4.09 -1.91 11.62
CA LEU A 239 -3.76 -3.03 12.51
C LEU A 239 -3.43 -2.47 13.89
N THR A 240 -4.16 -2.88 14.90
CA THR A 240 -3.93 -2.47 16.30
C THR A 240 -3.92 -3.67 17.23
N TRP A 241 -3.16 -3.57 18.30
CA TRP A 241 -3.18 -4.54 19.38
C TRP A 241 -3.88 -3.97 20.60
N GLN A 242 -4.64 -4.81 21.29
CA GLN A 242 -5.23 -4.50 22.58
C GLN A 242 -4.78 -5.55 23.62
N ARG A 243 -4.57 -5.09 24.86
CA ARG A 243 -4.36 -5.94 26.04
C ARG A 243 -5.54 -5.73 26.97
N ASP A 244 -6.25 -6.80 27.29
CA ASP A 244 -7.44 -6.78 28.17
C ASP A 244 -8.52 -5.77 27.72
N GLY A 245 -8.60 -5.48 26.40
CA GLY A 245 -9.55 -4.54 25.81
C GLY A 245 -9.07 -3.08 25.72
N GLU A 246 -7.87 -2.77 26.19
CA GLU A 246 -7.26 -1.43 26.09
C GLU A 246 -6.18 -1.42 25.01
N ASP A 247 -6.09 -0.33 24.28
CA ASP A 247 -5.12 -0.17 23.19
C ASP A 247 -3.68 -0.34 23.72
N TRP A 248 -2.92 -1.20 23.04
CA TRP A 248 -1.54 -1.53 23.38
C TRP A 248 -0.59 -1.07 22.29
N THR A 249 0.12 0.03 22.56
CA THR A 249 1.10 0.61 21.62
C THR A 249 2.54 0.43 22.09
N GLN A 250 2.72 0.00 23.34
CA GLN A 250 4.04 -0.23 23.92
C GLN A 250 4.68 -1.46 23.27
N ASP A 251 5.95 -1.34 22.89
CA ASP A 251 6.74 -2.41 22.26
C ASP A 251 6.07 -3.06 21.03
N MET A 252 5.24 -2.27 20.30
CA MET A 252 4.62 -2.69 19.07
C MET A 252 5.54 -2.37 17.87
N GLU A 253 5.84 -3.39 17.08
CA GLU A 253 6.50 -3.25 15.79
C GLU A 253 5.43 -3.26 14.68
N LEU A 254 5.41 -2.23 13.85
CA LEU A 254 4.48 -2.09 12.75
C LEU A 254 5.27 -1.82 11.47
N VAL A 255 5.04 -2.61 10.42
CA VAL A 255 5.63 -2.35 9.10
C VAL A 255 4.72 -1.50 8.25
N GLU A 256 5.31 -0.76 7.31
CA GLU A 256 4.56 -0.09 6.25
C GLU A 256 3.78 -1.11 5.41
N THR A 257 2.58 -0.71 4.96
CA THR A 257 1.82 -1.49 3.98
C THR A 257 2.64 -1.67 2.72
N ARG A 258 2.77 -2.90 2.24
CA ARG A 258 3.63 -3.23 1.09
C ARG A 258 2.88 -4.08 0.06
N PRO A 259 3.23 -3.96 -1.25
CA PRO A 259 2.59 -4.74 -2.30
C PRO A 259 2.95 -6.23 -2.18
N SER A 260 1.98 -7.10 -2.47
CA SER A 260 2.17 -8.55 -2.54
C SER A 260 2.70 -9.03 -3.90
N GLY A 261 2.65 -8.20 -4.94
CA GLY A 261 3.08 -8.52 -6.31
C GLY A 261 1.96 -8.97 -7.26
N ASP A 262 0.78 -9.27 -6.75
CA ASP A 262 -0.42 -9.68 -7.49
C ASP A 262 -1.50 -8.57 -7.59
N GLY A 263 -1.16 -7.36 -7.18
CA GLY A 263 -2.06 -6.20 -7.13
C GLY A 263 -2.86 -6.10 -5.83
N THR A 264 -2.54 -6.91 -4.83
CA THR A 264 -3.01 -6.79 -3.45
C THR A 264 -1.86 -6.32 -2.53
N PHE A 265 -2.19 -6.09 -1.27
CA PHE A 265 -1.25 -5.59 -0.27
C PHE A 265 -1.14 -6.53 0.91
N GLN A 266 -0.08 -6.32 1.70
CA GLN A 266 0.18 -7.03 2.94
C GLN A 266 0.73 -6.08 4.01
N LYS A 267 0.42 -6.37 5.27
CA LYS A 267 0.90 -5.64 6.45
C LYS A 267 0.96 -6.57 7.64
N TRP A 268 1.81 -6.29 8.61
CA TRP A 268 1.77 -6.95 9.91
C TRP A 268 2.09 -5.99 11.04
N ALA A 269 1.58 -6.34 12.21
CA ALA A 269 1.89 -5.71 13.48
C ALA A 269 2.30 -6.78 14.50
N ALA A 270 3.38 -6.57 15.26
CA ALA A 270 3.87 -7.52 16.25
C ALA A 270 4.01 -6.88 17.62
N VAL A 271 3.79 -7.69 18.66
CA VAL A 271 4.01 -7.32 20.07
C VAL A 271 4.81 -8.40 20.76
N VAL A 272 5.68 -8.00 21.68
CA VAL A 272 6.40 -8.91 22.57
C VAL A 272 5.61 -9.02 23.86
N VAL A 273 5.30 -10.24 24.27
CA VAL A 273 4.44 -10.52 25.44
C VAL A 273 5.06 -11.61 26.33
N PRO A 274 4.85 -11.57 27.65
CA PRO A 274 5.29 -12.64 28.53
C PRO A 274 4.62 -13.97 28.22
N SER A 275 5.38 -15.06 28.24
CA SER A 275 4.84 -16.40 28.02
C SER A 275 3.76 -16.73 29.06
N GLY A 276 2.60 -17.21 28.59
CA GLY A 276 1.42 -17.49 29.38
C GLY A 276 0.38 -16.36 29.43
N GLU A 277 0.71 -15.16 28.93
CA GLU A 277 -0.23 -14.03 28.84
C GLU A 277 -0.83 -13.83 27.46
N GLU A 278 -0.56 -14.70 26.50
CA GLU A 278 -0.94 -14.54 25.08
C GLU A 278 -2.44 -14.28 24.89
N GLN A 279 -3.28 -14.89 25.74
CA GLN A 279 -4.73 -14.80 25.64
C GLN A 279 -5.29 -13.44 26.07
N ARG A 280 -4.47 -12.58 26.69
CA ARG A 280 -4.86 -11.21 27.05
C ARG A 280 -4.76 -10.25 25.86
N TYR A 281 -4.09 -10.66 24.77
CA TYR A 281 -3.84 -9.82 23.62
C TYR A 281 -4.76 -10.18 22.47
N THR A 282 -5.33 -9.15 21.82
CA THR A 282 -6.15 -9.24 20.64
C THR A 282 -5.64 -8.31 19.56
N CYS A 283 -5.57 -8.79 18.34
CA CYS A 283 -5.31 -7.97 17.16
C CYS A 283 -6.64 -7.54 16.53
N HIS A 284 -6.75 -6.26 16.22
CA HIS A 284 -7.89 -5.67 15.56
C HIS A 284 -7.49 -5.21 14.16
N VAL A 285 -8.27 -5.62 13.15
CA VAL A 285 -8.03 -5.31 11.74
C VAL A 285 -9.23 -4.55 11.20
N HIS A 286 -8.99 -3.33 10.71
CA HIS A 286 -9.98 -2.49 10.05
C HIS A 286 -9.60 -2.32 8.58
N HIS A 287 -10.53 -2.61 7.69
CA HIS A 287 -10.38 -2.45 6.24
C HIS A 287 -11.74 -2.28 5.60
N GLU A 288 -11.84 -1.47 4.54
CA GLU A 288 -13.13 -1.19 3.88
C GLU A 288 -13.79 -2.43 3.26
N GLY A 289 -13.01 -3.44 2.86
CA GLY A 289 -13.53 -4.73 2.36
C GLY A 289 -14.15 -5.63 3.42
N LEU A 290 -14.05 -5.27 4.70
CA LEU A 290 -14.65 -6.01 5.81
C LEU A 290 -16.00 -5.42 6.18
N THR A 291 -17.03 -6.25 6.32
CA THR A 291 -18.35 -5.82 6.82
C THR A 291 -18.31 -5.40 8.29
N GLU A 292 -17.45 -6.03 9.07
CA GLU A 292 -17.15 -5.71 10.46
C GLU A 292 -15.65 -5.88 10.73
N PRO A 293 -15.03 -5.10 11.62
CA PRO A 293 -13.64 -5.27 12.00
C PRO A 293 -13.35 -6.68 12.51
N LEU A 294 -12.19 -7.24 12.15
CA LEU A 294 -11.76 -8.53 12.67
C LEU A 294 -11.11 -8.34 14.04
N THR A 295 -11.46 -9.24 14.98
CA THR A 295 -10.78 -9.40 16.27
C THR A 295 -10.16 -10.78 16.31
N LEU A 296 -8.84 -10.85 16.40
CA LEU A 296 -8.08 -12.09 16.31
C LEU A 296 -7.28 -12.31 17.59
N ARG A 297 -7.19 -13.57 18.00
CA ARG A 297 -6.29 -14.04 19.07
C ARG A 297 -5.39 -15.13 18.54
N TRP A 298 -4.24 -15.32 19.17
CA TRP A 298 -3.47 -16.51 18.92
C TRP A 298 -4.23 -17.75 19.39
N GLU A 299 -4.41 -18.71 18.50
CA GLU A 299 -4.99 -20.00 18.82
C GLU A 299 -3.92 -21.08 18.72
N ARG A 300 -3.77 -21.85 19.79
CA ARG A 300 -2.89 -23.04 19.76
C ARG A 300 -3.45 -24.02 18.75
N SER A 301 -2.71 -24.29 17.67
CA SER A 301 -3.22 -25.14 16.59
C SER A 301 -3.71 -26.49 17.12
N SER A 302 -4.96 -26.82 16.83
CA SER A 302 -5.59 -28.09 17.22
C SER A 302 -4.99 -29.31 16.50
N GLN A 303 -4.12 -29.11 15.51
CA GLN A 303 -3.45 -30.21 14.81
C GLN A 303 -2.63 -31.10 15.74
N SER A 304 -1.96 -30.54 16.76
CA SER A 304 -1.26 -31.33 17.77
C SER A 304 -2.23 -32.16 18.61
N SER A 305 -3.41 -31.62 18.92
CA SER A 305 -4.44 -32.33 19.68
C SER A 305 -5.06 -33.46 18.88
N ILE A 306 -5.30 -33.25 17.59
CA ILE A 306 -5.85 -34.29 16.69
C ILE A 306 -4.83 -35.44 16.52
N LEU A 307 -3.55 -35.12 16.30
CA LEU A 307 -2.50 -36.13 16.24
C LEU A 307 -2.36 -36.94 17.55
N ILE A 308 -2.42 -36.27 18.69
CA ILE A 308 -2.40 -36.93 20.01
C ILE A 308 -3.62 -37.84 20.18
N ILE A 309 -4.81 -37.38 19.80
CA ILE A 309 -6.04 -38.16 19.89
C ILE A 309 -5.94 -39.39 18.96
N ILE A 310 -5.43 -39.25 17.73
CA ILE A 310 -5.23 -40.34 16.79
C ILE A 310 -4.22 -41.36 17.34
N ILE A 311 -3.11 -40.91 17.95
CA ILE A 311 -2.11 -41.78 18.55
C ILE A 311 -2.71 -42.55 19.74
N ILE A 312 -3.44 -41.86 20.62
CA ILE A 312 -4.11 -42.49 21.77
C ILE A 312 -5.14 -43.52 21.31
N ALA A 313 -5.97 -43.18 20.33
CA ALA A 313 -6.96 -44.10 19.76
C ALA A 313 -6.28 -45.35 19.13
N GLY A 314 -5.17 -45.14 18.42
CA GLY A 314 -4.37 -46.22 17.83
C GLY A 314 -3.75 -47.13 18.90
N LEU A 315 -3.25 -46.58 19.99
CA LEU A 315 -2.70 -47.37 21.12
C LEU A 315 -3.79 -48.20 21.84
N VAL A 316 -4.97 -47.62 22.05
CA VAL A 316 -6.12 -48.32 22.65
C VAL A 316 -6.59 -49.49 21.75
N LEU A 317 -6.68 -49.28 20.43
CA LEU A 317 -7.02 -50.32 19.48
C LEU A 317 -5.98 -51.45 19.46
N LEU A 318 -4.70 -51.10 19.46
CA LEU A 318 -3.61 -52.11 19.57
C LEU A 318 -3.67 -52.89 20.86
N GLY A 319 -3.92 -52.23 21.99
CA GLY A 319 -4.08 -52.84 23.30
C GLY A 319 -5.24 -53.84 23.36
N THR A 320 -6.40 -53.52 22.75
CA THR A 320 -7.57 -54.39 22.67
C THR A 320 -7.32 -55.62 21.76
N VAL A 321 -6.62 -55.45 20.61
CA VAL A 321 -6.25 -56.54 19.75
C VAL A 321 -5.28 -57.52 20.43
N VAL A 322 -4.27 -57.00 21.14
CA VAL A 322 -3.30 -57.84 21.90
C VAL A 322 -3.99 -58.59 23.02
N THR A 323 -4.87 -57.94 23.78
CA THR A 323 -5.59 -58.61 24.90
C THR A 323 -6.53 -59.68 24.40
N THR A 324 -7.25 -59.43 23.29
CA THR A 324 -8.13 -60.46 22.65
C THR A 324 -7.31 -61.65 22.12
N ALA A 325 -6.17 -61.36 21.48
CA ALA A 325 -5.28 -62.44 20.98
C ALA A 325 -4.71 -63.30 22.14
N VAL A 326 -4.30 -62.70 23.25
CA VAL A 326 -3.81 -63.40 24.43
C VAL A 326 -4.91 -64.23 25.08
N VAL A 327 -6.14 -63.73 25.19
CA VAL A 327 -7.28 -64.44 25.75
C VAL A 327 -7.68 -65.62 24.86
N CYS A 328 -7.71 -65.44 23.54
CA CYS A 328 -7.99 -66.52 22.56
C CYS A 328 -6.91 -67.61 22.64
N LYS A 329 -5.62 -67.22 22.73
CA LYS A 329 -4.52 -68.19 22.83
C LYS A 329 -4.59 -68.98 24.17
N LYS A 330 -4.97 -68.34 25.26
CA LYS A 330 -5.16 -69.02 26.59
C LYS A 330 -6.34 -69.98 26.60
N ARG A 331 -7.45 -69.66 25.88
CA ARG A 331 -8.61 -70.57 25.69
C ARG A 331 -8.24 -71.79 24.85
N SER A 332 -7.53 -71.60 23.74
CA SER A 332 -7.12 -72.69 22.88
C SER A 332 -6.07 -73.66 23.52
N SER A 333 -5.31 -73.17 24.53
CA SER A 333 -4.37 -73.98 25.31
C SER A 333 -5.04 -74.76 26.45
N GLY A 334 -6.23 -74.33 26.94
CA GLY A 334 -7.00 -75.02 28.00
C GLY A 334 -7.91 -76.16 27.54
N GLU A 335 -8.12 -76.34 26.24
CA GLU A 335 -8.93 -77.39 25.64
C GLU A 335 -8.09 -78.61 25.26
N ARG A 336 -6.80 -78.67 25.55
CA ARG A 336 -5.89 -79.79 25.28
C ARG A 336 -5.30 -80.41 26.59
N SER A 337 -6.03 -80.40 27.69
CA SER A 337 -5.69 -81.17 28.90
C SER A 337 -6.73 -82.23 29.17
#